data_330e3c601e29748b53f576c61dc82eac
#
_entry.id   330e3c601e29748b53f576c61dc82eac
#
_cell.length_a   1.000
_cell.length_b   1.000
_cell.length_c   1.000
_cell.angle_alpha   90.00
_cell.angle_beta   90.00
_cell.angle_gamma   90.00
#
_symmetry.space_group_name_H-M   'P 1'
#
loop_
_entity.id
_entity.type
_entity.pdbx_description
1 polymer ?
#
loop_
_entity_poly.entity_id
_entity_poly.type
_entity_poly.pdbx_seq_one_letter_code
_entity_poly.pdbx_strand_id
1 'polypeptide(L)' 'MPVCKNDPSKKYKGNEPSPKGFGYCAHAEKVFTIKEGTDNEKWIVVDDKNKTKKWIKLK' A
#
# COMPACT_ATOMS: atom_id res chain seq x y z
N MET A 1 -11.41 6.09 11.45
CA MET A 1 -10.78 5.23 10.42
C MET A 1 -9.65 4.45 11.06
N PRO A 2 -9.45 3.21 10.66
CA PRO A 2 -8.35 2.43 11.24
C PRO A 2 -6.99 2.97 10.81
N VAL A 3 -5.96 2.63 11.58
CA VAL A 3 -4.60 3.02 11.24
C VAL A 3 -3.91 1.87 10.50
N CYS A 4 -2.94 2.22 9.65
CA CYS A 4 -2.17 1.21 8.93
C CYS A 4 -1.45 0.29 9.90
N LYS A 5 -1.47 -1.01 9.60
CA LYS A 5 -0.81 -1.99 10.46
C LYS A 5 0.70 -1.78 10.50
N ASN A 6 1.27 -1.30 9.40
CA ASN A 6 2.71 -1.07 9.32
C ASN A 6 3.11 0.37 9.61
N ASP A 7 2.14 1.25 9.87
CA ASP A 7 2.45 2.65 10.22
C ASP A 7 1.26 3.25 10.96
N PRO A 8 1.26 3.23 12.30
CA PRO A 8 0.13 3.74 13.07
C PRO A 8 -0.08 5.25 12.95
N SER A 9 0.86 5.97 12.33
CA SER A 9 0.69 7.41 12.11
C SER A 9 -0.19 7.70 10.89
N LYS A 10 -0.53 6.69 10.11
CA LYS A 10 -1.34 6.84 8.89
C LYS A 10 -2.63 6.05 9.02
N LYS A 11 -3.65 6.54 8.34
CA LYS A 11 -4.97 5.91 8.37
C LYS A 11 -5.34 5.40 6.98
N TYR A 12 -6.23 4.42 6.94
CA TYR A 12 -6.75 3.91 5.67
C TYR A 12 -8.26 3.68 5.81
N LYS A 13 -8.94 3.55 4.68
CA LYS A 13 -10.41 3.40 4.70
C LYS A 13 -10.85 1.95 4.76
N GLY A 14 -10.11 1.05 4.14
CA GLY A 14 -10.49 -0.34 4.07
C GLY A 14 -11.14 -0.74 2.76
N ASN A 15 -11.46 0.22 1.91
CA ASN A 15 -12.06 -0.04 0.60
C ASN A 15 -11.11 0.21 -0.55
N GLU A 16 -9.84 0.51 -0.26
CA GLU A 16 -8.84 0.67 -1.31
C GLU A 16 -8.60 -0.67 -1.99
N PRO A 17 -8.43 -0.69 -3.32
CA PRO A 17 -8.16 -1.96 -4.01
C PRO A 17 -6.74 -2.46 -3.77
N SER A 18 -5.81 -1.59 -3.41
CA SER A 18 -4.42 -1.95 -3.15
C SER A 18 -4.27 -2.60 -1.78
N PRO A 19 -3.08 -3.11 -1.44
CA PRO A 19 -2.85 -3.65 -0.10
C PRO A 19 -3.11 -2.67 1.03
N LYS A 20 -3.21 -1.37 0.73
CA LYS A 20 -3.59 -0.39 1.72
C LYS A 20 -4.95 -0.71 2.34
N GLY A 21 -5.85 -1.33 1.57
CA GLY A 21 -7.16 -1.75 2.10
C GLY A 21 -7.07 -2.79 3.20
N PHE A 22 -5.92 -3.47 3.32
CA PHE A 22 -5.66 -4.38 4.43
C PHE A 22 -4.84 -3.72 5.54
N GLY A 23 -4.52 -2.43 5.39
CA GLY A 23 -3.74 -1.72 6.38
C GLY A 23 -2.25 -1.67 6.10
N TYR A 24 -1.82 -1.95 4.87
CA TYR A 24 -0.41 -1.91 4.51
C TYR A 24 -0.13 -0.65 3.68
N CYS A 25 0.35 0.40 4.34
CA CYS A 25 0.66 1.65 3.66
C CYS A 25 1.98 1.51 2.90
N ALA A 26 1.98 1.99 1.64
CA ALA A 26 3.15 1.82 0.77
C ALA A 26 4.39 2.51 1.34
N HIS A 27 4.23 3.69 1.95
CA HIS A 27 5.38 4.46 2.44
C HIS A 27 6.12 3.73 3.56
N ALA A 28 5.48 2.79 4.23
CA ALA A 28 6.10 2.02 5.30
C ALA A 28 6.68 0.70 4.80
N GLU A 29 6.53 0.40 3.51
CA GLU A 29 7.07 -0.81 2.90
C GLU A 29 8.30 -0.45 2.09
N LYS A 30 9.11 -1.47 1.80
CA LYS A 30 10.28 -1.26 0.95
C LYS A 30 9.86 -1.19 -0.51
N VAL A 31 10.61 -0.43 -1.30
CA VAL A 31 10.39 -0.39 -2.75
C VAL A 31 10.50 -1.81 -3.31
N PHE A 32 9.61 -2.13 -4.25
CA PHE A 32 9.50 -3.44 -4.90
C PHE A 32 8.91 -4.53 -4.00
N THR A 33 8.35 -4.18 -2.84
CA THR A 33 7.57 -5.13 -2.06
C THR A 33 6.28 -5.45 -2.80
N ILE A 34 5.98 -6.74 -2.93
CA ILE A 34 4.77 -7.20 -3.64
C ILE A 34 3.80 -7.78 -2.62
N LYS A 35 2.56 -7.32 -2.66
CA LYS A 35 1.49 -7.84 -1.81
C LYS A 35 0.19 -7.90 -2.61
N GLU A 36 -0.69 -8.79 -2.17
CA GLU A 36 -2.01 -8.90 -2.78
C GLU A 36 -2.94 -7.83 -2.21
N GLY A 37 -3.69 -7.16 -3.08
CA GLY A 37 -4.66 -6.15 -2.66
C GLY A 37 -6.02 -6.74 -2.34
N THR A 38 -6.96 -5.88 -1.96
CA THR A 38 -8.32 -6.32 -1.65
C THR A 38 -9.09 -6.76 -2.89
N ASP A 39 -8.57 -6.44 -4.07
CA ASP A 39 -9.16 -6.84 -5.36
C ASP A 39 -8.64 -8.17 -5.85
N ASN A 40 -7.87 -8.89 -5.03
CA ASN A 40 -7.24 -10.17 -5.35
C ASN A 40 -6.16 -10.06 -6.44
N GLU A 41 -5.71 -8.84 -6.71
CA GLU A 41 -4.63 -8.61 -7.66
C GLU A 41 -3.35 -8.29 -6.89
N LYS A 42 -2.21 -8.50 -7.53
CA LYS A 42 -0.93 -8.20 -6.91
C LYS A 42 -0.54 -6.76 -7.18
N TRP A 43 0.07 -6.14 -6.19
CA TRP A 43 0.51 -4.76 -6.24
C TRP A 43 1.96 -4.69 -5.80
N ILE A 44 2.68 -3.69 -6.30
CA ILE A 44 4.09 -3.50 -5.98
C ILE A 44 4.30 -2.06 -5.52
N VAL A 45 5.20 -1.89 -4.55
CA VAL A 45 5.56 -0.56 -4.07
C VAL A 45 6.61 0.04 -5.00
N VAL A 46 6.36 1.25 -5.48
CA VAL A 46 7.34 2.02 -6.24
C VAL A 46 7.43 3.41 -5.63
N ASP A 47 8.55 4.09 -5.87
CA ASP A 47 8.68 5.48 -5.46
C ASP A 47 8.63 6.37 -6.69
N ASP A 48 8.19 7.62 -6.48
CA ASP A 48 8.11 8.61 -7.54
C ASP A 48 9.28 9.60 -7.43
N LYS A 49 9.20 10.68 -8.22
CA LYS A 49 10.26 11.70 -8.24
C LYS A 49 10.47 12.35 -6.88
N ASN A 50 9.44 12.41 -6.06
CA ASN A 50 9.48 13.05 -4.75
C ASN A 50 9.82 12.05 -3.65
N LYS A 51 10.23 10.84 -4.03
CA LYS A 51 10.52 9.74 -3.10
C LYS A 51 9.29 9.35 -2.28
N THR A 52 8.11 9.59 -2.83
CA THR A 52 6.85 9.15 -2.23
C THR A 52 6.53 7.77 -2.75
N LYS A 53 6.40 6.81 -1.85
CA LYS A 53 6.08 5.42 -2.22
C LYS A 53 4.58 5.27 -2.43
N LYS A 54 4.22 4.42 -3.38
CA LYS A 54 2.83 4.15 -3.65
C LYS A 54 2.68 2.74 -4.20
N TRP A 55 1.45 2.22 -4.12
CA TRP A 55 1.13 0.92 -4.70
C TRP A 55 0.75 1.07 -6.15
N ILE A 56 1.32 0.22 -7.01
CA ILE A 56 0.96 0.13 -8.42
C ILE A 56 0.54 -1.30 -8.69
N LYS A 57 -0.56 -1.47 -9.42
CA LYS A 57 -1.05 -2.80 -9.75
C LYS A 57 -0.09 -3.49 -10.72
N LEU A 58 0.25 -4.72 -10.40
CA LEU A 58 1.02 -5.58 -11.29
C LEU A 58 0.09 -6.26 -12.28
N LYS A 59 0.53 -6.40 -13.51
CA LYS A 59 -0.18 -7.16 -14.52
C LYS A 59 0.69 -8.31 -15.00
#